data_092bd17ffc8c2fa8fb2dbd04ef43eadd
#
_entry.id   092bd17ffc8c2fa8fb2dbd04ef43eadd
#
_cell.length_a   1.000
_cell.length_b   1.000
_cell.length_c   1.000
_cell.angle_alpha   90.00
_cell.angle_beta   90.00
_cell.angle_gamma   90.00
#
_symmetry.space_group_name_H-M   'P 1'
#
loop_
_entity.id
_entity.type
_entity.pdbx_description
1 polymer ?
#
loop_
_entity_poly.entity_id
_entity_poly.type
_entity_poly.pdbx_seq_one_letter_code
_entity_poly.pdbx_strand_id
1 'polypeptide(L)'
;LHWLESSVMLGLKIVLVISGLMILQRLLEEFGILKILSAMLSPLMRLFGLNPDVAFLWLVGNTVGLAYGSAIMMDYAKMGKLVHKEADLLNHHLAISHSQLEDPLLFVVMGLPVGWLIFPRVVLAMLVVWVRRGVYLLQAHIHPPVKVENISL
;
A
#
# COMPACT_ATOMS: atom_id res chain seq x y z
N LEU A 1 -13.10 -32.39 -24.13
CA LEU A 1 -11.63 -32.30 -24.19
C LEU A 1 -11.15 -30.85 -24.29
N HIS A 2 -11.78 -30.01 -25.14
CA HIS A 2 -11.43 -28.57 -25.25
C HIS A 2 -11.50 -27.79 -23.95
N TRP A 3 -12.47 -28.06 -23.09
CA TRP A 3 -12.61 -27.40 -21.80
C TRP A 3 -11.41 -27.67 -20.87
N LEU A 4 -10.94 -28.93 -20.85
CA LEU A 4 -9.82 -29.34 -20.01
C LEU A 4 -8.51 -28.66 -20.50
N GLU A 5 -8.28 -28.61 -21.78
CA GLU A 5 -7.14 -27.98 -22.42
C GLU A 5 -7.12 -26.46 -22.13
N SER A 6 -8.27 -25.79 -22.27
CA SER A 6 -8.39 -24.37 -21.96
C SER A 6 -8.13 -24.07 -20.48
N SER A 7 -8.62 -24.92 -19.56
CA SER A 7 -8.39 -24.78 -18.12
C SER A 7 -6.92 -24.98 -17.73
N VAL A 8 -6.26 -25.98 -18.31
CA VAL A 8 -4.83 -26.23 -18.09
C VAL A 8 -3.99 -25.08 -18.64
N MET A 9 -4.30 -24.59 -19.84
CA MET A 9 -3.58 -23.48 -20.44
C MET A 9 -3.75 -22.20 -19.61
N LEU A 10 -4.94 -21.91 -19.10
CA LEU A 10 -5.19 -20.78 -18.21
C LEU A 10 -4.41 -20.94 -16.91
N GLY A 11 -4.44 -22.11 -16.29
CA GLY A 11 -3.68 -22.40 -15.08
C GLY A 11 -2.18 -22.19 -15.26
N LEU A 12 -1.62 -22.67 -16.39
CA LEU A 12 -0.21 -22.48 -16.71
C LEU A 12 0.15 -21.01 -16.89
N LYS A 13 -0.68 -20.22 -17.58
CA LYS A 13 -0.48 -18.76 -17.73
C LYS A 13 -0.48 -18.06 -16.37
N ILE A 14 -1.41 -18.40 -15.49
CA ILE A 14 -1.50 -17.84 -14.14
C ILE A 14 -0.21 -18.14 -13.34
N VAL A 15 0.23 -19.39 -13.31
CA VAL A 15 1.46 -19.81 -12.61
C VAL A 15 2.68 -19.06 -13.16
N LEU A 16 2.80 -18.94 -14.48
CA LEU A 16 3.91 -18.23 -15.11
C LEU A 16 3.93 -16.74 -14.75
N VAL A 17 2.76 -16.09 -14.76
CA VAL A 17 2.63 -14.67 -14.41
C VAL A 17 2.97 -14.45 -12.93
N ILE A 18 2.43 -15.27 -12.01
CA ILE A 18 2.72 -15.16 -10.59
C ILE A 18 4.21 -15.37 -10.32
N SER A 19 4.80 -16.42 -10.89
CA SER A 19 6.23 -16.72 -10.71
C SER A 19 7.12 -15.59 -11.23
N GLY A 20 6.81 -15.07 -12.42
CA GLY A 20 7.52 -13.93 -12.99
C GLY A 20 7.41 -12.68 -12.13
N LEU A 21 6.22 -12.41 -11.58
CA LEU A 21 5.98 -11.28 -10.68
C LEU A 21 6.75 -11.42 -9.37
N MET A 22 6.75 -12.60 -8.75
CA MET A 22 7.52 -12.87 -7.52
C MET A 22 9.03 -12.67 -7.73
N ILE A 23 9.56 -13.12 -8.87
CA ILE A 23 10.96 -12.89 -9.23
C ILE A 23 11.22 -11.39 -9.39
N LEU A 24 10.36 -10.67 -10.11
CA LEU A 24 10.50 -9.24 -10.31
C LEU A 24 10.46 -8.47 -8.99
N GLN A 25 9.54 -8.79 -8.09
CA GLN A 25 9.44 -8.18 -6.77
C GLN A 25 10.73 -8.39 -5.97
N ARG A 26 11.26 -9.62 -5.97
CA ARG A 26 12.51 -9.95 -5.29
C ARG A 26 13.70 -9.15 -5.83
N LEU A 27 13.80 -9.03 -7.14
CA LEU A 27 14.83 -8.24 -7.80
C LEU A 27 14.71 -6.74 -7.44
N LEU A 28 13.50 -6.18 -7.46
CA LEU A 28 13.26 -4.78 -7.09
C LEU A 28 13.67 -4.49 -5.64
N GLU A 29 13.44 -5.44 -4.74
CA GLU A 29 13.85 -5.35 -3.34
C GLU A 29 15.38 -5.43 -3.20
N GLU A 30 15.99 -6.44 -3.80
CA GLU A 30 17.43 -6.74 -3.65
C GLU A 30 18.31 -5.64 -4.27
N PHE A 31 17.94 -5.11 -5.42
CA PHE A 31 18.65 -4.00 -6.06
C PHE A 31 18.36 -2.63 -5.43
N GLY A 32 17.51 -2.55 -4.41
CA GLY A 32 17.15 -1.30 -3.74
C GLY A 32 16.36 -0.33 -4.62
N ILE A 33 15.82 -0.80 -5.75
CA ILE A 33 15.02 -0.01 -6.69
C ILE A 33 13.77 0.55 -6.02
N LEU A 34 13.22 -0.17 -5.03
CA LEU A 34 12.07 0.29 -4.25
C LEU A 34 12.32 1.63 -3.55
N LYS A 35 13.56 1.92 -3.10
CA LYS A 35 13.92 3.21 -2.50
C LYS A 35 13.87 4.34 -3.51
N ILE A 36 14.36 4.11 -4.72
CA ILE A 36 14.35 5.11 -5.79
C ILE A 36 12.92 5.37 -6.22
N LEU A 37 12.14 4.31 -6.41
CA LEU A 37 10.74 4.40 -6.83
C LEU A 37 9.88 5.08 -5.77
N SER A 38 10.13 4.83 -4.47
CA SER A 38 9.41 5.48 -3.38
C SER A 38 9.67 6.99 -3.34
N ALA A 39 10.89 7.44 -3.63
CA ALA A 39 11.20 8.87 -3.73
C ALA A 39 10.40 9.54 -4.85
N MET A 40 10.23 8.88 -6.00
CA MET A 40 9.42 9.38 -7.12
C MET A 40 7.92 9.40 -6.77
N LEU A 41 7.45 8.45 -5.97
CA LEU A 41 6.04 8.34 -5.55
C LEU A 41 5.71 9.22 -4.34
N SER A 42 6.72 9.78 -3.67
CA SER A 42 6.54 10.64 -2.50
C SER A 42 5.54 11.79 -2.72
N PRO A 43 5.55 12.55 -3.84
CA PRO A 43 4.54 13.58 -4.08
C PRO A 43 3.12 13.02 -4.24
N LEU A 44 2.97 11.79 -4.75
CA LEU A 44 1.69 11.12 -4.92
C LEU A 44 1.04 10.79 -3.56
N MET A 45 1.85 10.54 -2.52
CA MET A 45 1.35 10.30 -1.16
C MET A 45 0.52 11.48 -0.64
N ARG A 46 0.89 12.71 -0.98
CA ARG A 46 0.11 13.90 -0.60
C ARG A 46 -1.29 13.89 -1.21
N LEU A 47 -1.40 13.46 -2.46
CA LEU A 47 -2.70 13.30 -3.13
C LEU A 47 -3.56 12.25 -2.42
N PHE A 48 -2.95 11.17 -1.95
CA PHE A 48 -3.63 10.12 -1.18
C PHE A 48 -3.97 10.55 0.26
N GLY A 49 -3.55 11.74 0.69
CA GLY A 49 -3.75 12.22 2.06
C GLY A 49 -2.75 11.60 3.07
N LEU A 50 -1.67 11.00 2.56
CA LEU A 50 -0.60 10.40 3.35
C LEU A 50 0.61 11.32 3.45
N ASN A 51 1.45 11.09 4.47
CA ASN A 51 2.75 11.75 4.57
C ASN A 51 3.69 11.20 3.48
N PRO A 52 4.44 12.07 2.77
CA PRO A 52 5.48 11.63 1.80
C PRO A 52 6.48 10.61 2.36
N ASP A 53 6.80 10.70 3.64
CA ASP A 53 7.78 9.83 4.31
C ASP A 53 7.35 8.37 4.39
N VAL A 54 6.05 8.10 4.26
CA VAL A 54 5.53 6.71 4.23
C VAL A 54 5.53 6.09 2.84
N ALA A 55 6.02 6.79 1.81
CA ALA A 55 6.02 6.31 0.42
C ALA A 55 6.73 4.95 0.27
N PHE A 56 7.84 4.75 0.98
CA PHE A 56 8.56 3.48 0.96
C PHE A 56 7.71 2.35 1.56
N LEU A 57 7.08 2.58 2.70
CA LEU A 57 6.22 1.60 3.37
C LEU A 57 4.99 1.27 2.52
N TRP A 58 4.40 2.30 1.90
CA TRP A 58 3.28 2.14 0.97
C TRP A 58 3.67 1.28 -0.23
N LEU A 59 4.82 1.54 -0.83
CA LEU A 59 5.31 0.80 -1.99
C LEU A 59 5.59 -0.67 -1.62
N VAL A 60 6.28 -0.91 -0.51
CA VAL A 60 6.56 -2.27 -0.02
C VAL A 60 5.27 -3.04 0.25
N GLY A 61 4.31 -2.41 0.94
CA GLY A 61 3.00 -3.03 1.22
C GLY A 61 2.21 -3.40 -0.03
N ASN A 62 2.36 -2.64 -1.12
CA ASN A 62 1.69 -2.88 -2.40
C ASN A 62 2.43 -3.84 -3.33
N THR A 63 3.75 -3.97 -3.19
CA THR A 63 4.59 -4.78 -4.11
C THR A 63 5.02 -6.09 -3.48
N VAL A 64 5.61 -6.06 -2.28
CA VAL A 64 6.18 -7.24 -1.61
C VAL A 64 5.12 -7.96 -0.76
N GLY A 65 4.06 -7.25 -0.42
CA GLY A 65 2.92 -7.78 0.31
C GLY A 65 2.75 -7.20 1.71
N LEU A 66 1.52 -7.31 2.20
CA LEU A 66 1.09 -6.69 3.45
C LEU A 66 1.80 -7.27 4.68
N ALA A 67 2.09 -8.57 4.69
CA ALA A 67 2.77 -9.23 5.82
C ALA A 67 4.19 -8.69 6.03
N TYR A 68 4.96 -8.58 4.95
CA TYR A 68 6.32 -8.01 4.99
C TYR A 68 6.28 -6.50 5.26
N GLY A 69 5.38 -5.78 4.59
CA GLY A 69 5.16 -4.35 4.82
C GLY A 69 4.81 -4.03 6.27
N SER A 70 3.95 -4.83 6.91
CA SER A 70 3.58 -4.64 8.33
C SER A 70 4.75 -4.88 9.29
N ALA A 71 5.63 -5.84 8.99
CA ALA A 71 6.84 -6.06 9.79
C ALA A 71 7.77 -4.84 9.76
N ILE A 72 8.01 -4.27 8.57
CA ILE A 72 8.81 -3.05 8.43
C ILE A 72 8.13 -1.85 9.09
N MET A 73 6.81 -1.71 8.98
CA MET A 73 6.06 -0.65 9.69
C MET A 73 6.24 -0.73 11.20
N MET A 74 6.20 -1.93 11.78
CA MET A 74 6.44 -2.13 13.21
C MET A 74 7.86 -1.71 13.62
N ASP A 75 8.86 -2.02 12.80
CA ASP A 75 10.23 -1.60 13.08
C ASP A 75 10.39 -0.08 12.97
N TYR A 76 9.78 0.56 11.97
CA TYR A 76 9.77 2.02 11.85
C TYR A 76 9.06 2.69 13.04
N ALA A 77 7.98 2.10 13.52
CA ALA A 77 7.28 2.59 14.71
C ALA A 77 8.15 2.46 15.98
N LYS A 78 8.83 1.33 16.18
CA LYS A 78 9.77 1.12 17.30
C LYS A 78 10.94 2.10 17.26
N MET A 79 11.41 2.45 16.06
CA MET A 79 12.49 3.44 15.87
C MET A 79 12.00 4.90 16.01
N GLY A 80 10.71 5.13 16.26
CA GLY A 80 10.12 6.47 16.33
C GLY A 80 10.03 7.20 14.98
N LYS A 81 10.26 6.48 13.86
CA LYS A 81 10.20 7.02 12.50
C LYS A 81 8.80 7.03 11.90
N LEU A 82 7.86 6.33 12.51
CA LEU A 82 6.48 6.25 12.08
C LEU A 82 5.55 6.58 13.25
N VAL A 83 4.83 7.68 13.13
CA VAL A 83 3.87 8.12 14.15
C VAL A 83 2.59 7.29 14.02
N HIS A 84 1.94 6.99 15.15
CA HIS A 84 0.72 6.17 15.20
C HIS A 84 -0.38 6.63 14.21
N LYS A 85 -0.60 7.94 14.10
CA LYS A 85 -1.56 8.52 13.15
C LYS A 85 -1.21 8.21 11.70
N GLU A 86 0.07 8.28 11.34
CA GLU A 86 0.54 7.98 9.97
C GLU A 86 0.45 6.49 9.68
N ALA A 87 0.77 5.64 10.65
CA ALA A 87 0.60 4.20 10.54
C ALA A 87 -0.88 3.83 10.32
N ASP A 88 -1.80 4.45 11.07
CA ASP A 88 -3.24 4.22 10.94
C ASP A 88 -3.75 4.63 9.56
N LEU A 89 -3.40 5.82 9.07
CA LEU A 89 -3.78 6.28 7.74
C LEU A 89 -3.23 5.38 6.63
N LEU A 90 -1.95 4.98 6.75
CA LEU A 90 -1.30 4.08 5.80
C LEU A 90 -1.98 2.70 5.79
N ASN A 91 -2.31 2.15 6.96
CA ASN A 91 -3.00 0.87 7.06
C ASN A 91 -4.40 0.92 6.42
N HIS A 92 -5.15 2.01 6.60
CA HIS A 92 -6.45 2.18 5.94
C HIS A 92 -6.32 2.22 4.42
N HIS A 93 -5.29 2.89 3.90
CA HIS A 93 -5.01 2.89 2.46
C HIS A 93 -4.63 1.50 1.97
N LEU A 94 -3.68 0.84 2.63
CA LEU A 94 -3.19 -0.48 2.23
C LEU A 94 -4.25 -1.58 2.36
N ALA A 95 -5.17 -1.48 3.33
CA ALA A 95 -6.27 -2.44 3.46
C ALA A 95 -7.11 -2.56 2.18
N ILE A 96 -7.21 -1.48 1.41
CA ILE A 96 -7.99 -1.43 0.17
C ILE A 96 -7.08 -1.59 -1.06
N SER A 97 -5.86 -1.04 -1.02
CA SER A 97 -4.97 -0.95 -2.18
C SER A 97 -3.84 -1.98 -2.21
N HIS A 98 -3.71 -2.87 -1.21
CA HIS A 98 -2.65 -3.87 -1.25
C HIS A 98 -2.79 -4.81 -2.46
N SER A 99 -1.68 -5.43 -2.85
CA SER A 99 -1.63 -6.32 -4.04
C SER A 99 -2.03 -5.65 -5.35
N GLN A 100 -1.77 -4.34 -5.48
CA GLN A 100 -2.08 -3.58 -6.71
C GLN A 100 -1.33 -4.10 -7.96
N LEU A 101 -0.25 -4.84 -7.77
CA LEU A 101 0.47 -5.47 -8.87
C LEU A 101 -0.05 -6.88 -9.15
N GLU A 102 -0.23 -7.69 -8.11
CA GLU A 102 -0.57 -9.11 -8.26
C GLU A 102 -1.99 -9.31 -8.79
N ASP A 103 -2.97 -8.76 -8.10
CA ASP A 103 -4.38 -8.96 -8.43
C ASP A 103 -4.73 -8.48 -9.85
N PRO A 104 -4.39 -7.24 -10.29
CA PRO A 104 -4.71 -6.80 -11.63
C PRO A 104 -4.03 -7.62 -12.71
N LEU A 105 -2.79 -8.07 -12.51
CA LEU A 105 -2.10 -8.90 -13.49
C LEU A 105 -2.78 -10.26 -13.69
N LEU A 106 -3.26 -10.87 -12.61
CA LEU A 106 -4.03 -12.11 -12.70
C LEU A 106 -5.32 -11.93 -13.51
N PHE A 107 -6.06 -10.86 -13.25
CA PHE A 107 -7.31 -10.58 -13.95
C PHE A 107 -7.09 -10.16 -15.41
N VAL A 108 -5.97 -9.51 -15.72
CA VAL A 108 -5.60 -9.20 -17.12
C VAL A 108 -5.37 -10.46 -17.95
N VAL A 109 -4.74 -11.50 -17.36
CA VAL A 109 -4.61 -12.81 -18.02
C VAL A 109 -5.97 -13.42 -18.36
N MET A 110 -7.00 -13.07 -17.58
CA MET A 110 -8.39 -13.48 -17.82
C MET A 110 -9.13 -12.55 -18.80
N GLY A 111 -8.49 -11.50 -19.31
CA GLY A 111 -9.06 -10.57 -20.29
C GLY A 111 -9.73 -9.32 -19.72
N LEU A 112 -9.58 -9.02 -18.42
CA LEU A 112 -10.15 -7.84 -17.81
C LEU A 112 -9.22 -6.62 -18.00
N PRO A 113 -9.76 -5.42 -18.30
CA PRO A 113 -8.94 -4.23 -18.49
C PRO A 113 -8.37 -3.71 -17.15
N VAL A 114 -7.05 -3.48 -17.10
CA VAL A 114 -6.29 -3.03 -15.93
C VAL A 114 -6.89 -1.79 -15.27
N GLY A 115 -7.31 -0.82 -16.08
CA GLY A 115 -7.84 0.45 -15.56
C GLY A 115 -9.06 0.27 -14.65
N TRP A 116 -9.97 -0.63 -14.98
CA TRP A 116 -11.15 -0.95 -14.16
C TRP A 116 -10.81 -1.66 -12.85
N LEU A 117 -9.66 -2.29 -12.78
CA LEU A 117 -9.22 -3.00 -11.58
C LEU A 117 -8.48 -2.08 -10.61
N ILE A 118 -7.63 -1.19 -11.13
CA ILE A 118 -6.78 -0.31 -10.33
C ILE A 118 -7.52 0.96 -9.91
N PHE A 119 -8.18 1.65 -10.86
CA PHE A 119 -8.75 2.97 -10.62
C PHE A 119 -9.77 3.03 -9.48
N PRO A 120 -10.80 2.15 -9.41
CA PRO A 120 -11.77 2.17 -8.31
C PRO A 120 -11.13 1.90 -6.94
N ARG A 121 -10.14 0.99 -6.88
CA ARG A 121 -9.42 0.65 -5.65
C ARG A 121 -8.63 1.84 -5.12
N VAL A 122 -7.89 2.53 -6.00
CA VAL A 122 -7.10 3.72 -5.62
C VAL A 122 -8.01 4.85 -5.16
N VAL A 123 -9.10 5.13 -5.89
CA VAL A 123 -10.06 6.17 -5.53
C VAL A 123 -10.70 5.86 -4.18
N LEU A 124 -11.14 4.61 -3.97
CA LEU A 124 -11.75 4.20 -2.70
C LEU A 124 -10.76 4.30 -1.54
N ALA A 125 -9.53 3.83 -1.72
CA ALA A 125 -8.47 3.94 -0.72
C ALA A 125 -8.20 5.41 -0.34
N MET A 126 -8.10 6.27 -1.34
CA MET A 126 -7.93 7.71 -1.14
C MET A 126 -9.10 8.32 -0.37
N LEU A 127 -10.35 8.02 -0.73
CA LEU A 127 -11.54 8.51 -0.04
C LEU A 127 -11.56 8.09 1.43
N VAL A 128 -11.26 6.83 1.72
CA VAL A 128 -11.20 6.32 3.09
C VAL A 128 -10.15 7.04 3.93
N VAL A 129 -8.96 7.28 3.37
CA VAL A 129 -7.90 8.04 4.06
C VAL A 129 -8.32 9.48 4.33
N TRP A 130 -8.94 10.16 3.36
CA TRP A 130 -9.42 11.51 3.55
C TRP A 130 -10.53 11.62 4.58
N VAL A 131 -11.48 10.66 4.61
CA VAL A 131 -12.51 10.57 5.65
C VAL A 131 -11.86 10.36 7.02
N ARG A 132 -10.92 9.41 7.13
CA ARG A 132 -10.22 9.12 8.39
C ARG A 132 -9.41 10.32 8.88
N ARG A 133 -8.77 11.05 7.97
CA ARG A 133 -8.07 12.30 8.28
C ARG A 133 -9.03 13.38 8.80
N GLY A 134 -10.22 13.48 8.21
CA GLY A 134 -11.28 14.36 8.70
C GLY A 134 -11.72 14.02 10.13
N VAL A 135 -11.88 12.73 10.44
CA VAL A 135 -12.17 12.26 11.81
C VAL A 135 -11.08 12.69 12.80
N TYR A 136 -9.81 12.56 12.44
CA TYR A 136 -8.71 13.04 13.30
C TYR A 136 -8.75 14.55 13.54
N LEU A 137 -9.11 15.34 12.53
CA LEU A 137 -9.25 16.80 12.68
C LEU A 137 -10.42 17.14 13.61
N LEU A 138 -11.55 16.44 13.48
CA LEU A 138 -12.71 16.63 14.38
C LEU A 138 -12.37 16.23 15.81
N GLN A 139 -11.71 15.10 16.03
CA GLN A 139 -11.29 14.66 17.35
C GLN A 139 -10.32 15.63 18.02
N ALA A 140 -9.37 16.19 17.26
CA ALA A 140 -8.45 17.19 17.75
C ALA A 140 -9.15 18.52 18.13
N HIS A 141 -10.28 18.82 17.50
CA HIS A 141 -11.08 20.00 17.83
C HIS A 141 -11.93 19.77 19.09
N ILE A 142 -12.47 18.57 19.29
CA ILE A 142 -13.32 18.22 20.43
C ILE A 142 -12.47 17.94 21.68
N HIS A 143 -11.30 17.32 21.52
CA HIS A 143 -10.38 16.97 22.60
C HIS A 143 -9.01 17.59 22.32
N PRO A 144 -8.82 18.90 22.53
CA PRO A 144 -7.51 19.50 22.35
C PRO A 144 -6.50 18.84 23.29
N PRO A 145 -5.26 18.57 22.83
CA PRO A 145 -4.23 17.97 23.67
C PRO A 145 -4.02 18.87 24.88
N VAL A 146 -4.08 18.28 26.08
CA VAL A 146 -3.78 18.97 27.34
C VAL A 146 -2.35 19.50 27.19
N LYS A 147 -2.19 20.82 27.15
CA LYS A 147 -0.89 21.46 27.30
C LYS A 147 -0.34 21.05 28.64
N VAL A 148 0.63 20.14 28.65
CA VAL A 148 1.46 19.95 29.85
C VAL A 148 2.30 21.21 29.96
N GLU A 149 1.79 22.16 30.74
CA GLU A 149 2.53 23.33 31.13
C GLU A 149 3.71 22.85 31.99
N ASN A 150 4.92 23.15 31.52
CA ASN A 150 6.14 22.77 32.18
C ASN A 150 6.05 23.21 33.65
N ILE A 151 5.85 22.26 34.56
CA ILE A 151 6.11 22.47 35.99
C ILE A 151 7.63 22.46 36.11
N SER A 152 8.21 23.65 35.97
CA SER A 152 9.58 23.94 36.40
C SER A 152 9.59 23.87 37.92
N LEU A 153 10.15 22.78 38.45
CA LEU A 153 10.66 22.71 39.82
C LEU A 153 12.12 23.12 39.85
#